data_834b82a295be2a56be4dbaf588486235
#
_entry.id   834b82a295be2a56be4dbaf588486235
#
_cell.length_a   1.000
_cell.length_b   1.000
_cell.length_c   1.000
_cell.angle_alpha   90.00
_cell.angle_beta   90.00
_cell.angle_gamma   90.00
#
_symmetry.space_group_name_H-M   'P 1'
#
loop_
_entity.id
_entity.type
_entity.pdbx_description
1 polymer ?
#
loop_
_entity_poly.entity_id
_entity_poly.type
_entity_poly.pdbx_seq_one_letter_code
_entity_poly.pdbx_strand_id
1 'polypeptide(L)'
;SGEGFTLDKTEGTGDATVRVTAAAGNWDGYVKQLGSIEIAATSVDGVKTVSVSQDEITPVLPSEVTLVADFTLGASVATPELPPYSTDNFTTGRHEYTIGGYAFAIFVDPDEGGKFYWLDNKQFSPSIPDPAQGLFFSKLGAYVEFPAIAGKVLSEVHYLPTSQQNDVSLDLFGADDSEPQYTLDYGDDGTWSYTLIDARENLRYRIEITNKKNAQLAKLKLVYAAAK
;
A
#
# COMPACT_ATOMS: atom_id res chain seq x y z
N SER A 1 -10.43 -12.43 40.92
CA SER A 1 -10.67 -12.30 39.47
C SER A 1 -10.47 -10.85 39.06
N GLY A 2 -9.54 -10.60 38.16
CA GLY A 2 -9.34 -9.29 37.55
C GLY A 2 -10.29 -9.10 36.39
N GLU A 3 -10.57 -7.83 35.99
CA GLU A 3 -11.45 -7.51 34.86
C GLU A 3 -10.90 -7.97 33.50
N GLY A 4 -9.64 -8.39 33.41
CA GLY A 4 -8.93 -8.68 32.18
C GLY A 4 -8.77 -10.16 31.82
N PHE A 5 -9.19 -11.10 32.65
CA PHE A 5 -9.02 -12.53 32.38
C PHE A 5 -10.07 -13.39 33.07
N THR A 6 -10.23 -14.63 32.59
CA THR A 6 -11.09 -15.66 33.17
C THR A 6 -10.28 -16.90 33.52
N LEU A 7 -10.78 -17.67 34.50
CA LEU A 7 -10.24 -18.95 34.89
C LEU A 7 -11.22 -20.06 34.46
N ASP A 8 -10.68 -21.20 34.03
CA ASP A 8 -11.49 -22.37 33.66
C ASP A 8 -12.07 -23.10 34.87
N LYS A 9 -11.47 -22.90 36.05
CA LYS A 9 -11.95 -23.41 37.34
C LYS A 9 -11.44 -22.55 38.51
N THR A 10 -12.21 -22.51 39.56
CA THR A 10 -11.95 -21.73 40.80
C THR A 10 -11.72 -22.58 42.04
N GLU A 11 -11.86 -23.91 41.93
CA GLU A 11 -11.63 -24.87 43.04
C GLU A 11 -11.09 -26.19 42.50
N GLY A 12 -10.47 -26.98 43.33
CA GLY A 12 -9.92 -28.30 43.02
C GLY A 12 -9.32 -28.98 44.24
N THR A 13 -9.02 -30.30 44.12
CA THR A 13 -8.35 -31.09 45.17
C THR A 13 -7.10 -31.74 44.59
N GLY A 14 -6.01 -31.80 45.38
CA GLY A 14 -4.72 -32.35 44.93
C GLY A 14 -4.03 -31.42 43.88
N ASP A 15 -3.19 -32.00 43.06
CA ASP A 15 -2.51 -31.27 41.95
C ASP A 15 -3.52 -30.88 40.87
N ALA A 16 -3.62 -29.60 40.59
CA ALA A 16 -4.57 -29.09 39.62
C ALA A 16 -3.91 -28.07 38.70
N THR A 17 -4.22 -28.14 37.38
CA THR A 17 -3.89 -27.12 36.40
C THR A 17 -5.09 -26.18 36.22
N VAL A 18 -4.86 -24.88 36.32
CA VAL A 18 -5.86 -23.85 36.05
C VAL A 18 -5.46 -23.13 34.76
N ARG A 19 -6.38 -23.07 33.79
CA ARG A 19 -6.19 -22.29 32.57
C ARG A 19 -6.65 -20.86 32.81
N VAL A 20 -5.77 -19.92 32.47
CA VAL A 20 -6.07 -18.49 32.51
C VAL A 20 -6.27 -18.03 31.06
N THR A 21 -7.37 -17.35 30.74
CA THR A 21 -7.69 -16.84 29.44
C THR A 21 -7.87 -15.34 29.53
N ALA A 22 -7.08 -14.57 28.78
CA ALA A 22 -7.24 -13.12 28.67
C ALA A 22 -8.52 -12.78 27.91
N ALA A 23 -9.22 -11.72 28.32
CA ALA A 23 -10.49 -11.31 27.76
C ALA A 23 -10.33 -10.69 26.36
N ALA A 24 -9.15 -10.08 26.07
CA ALA A 24 -8.83 -9.47 24.79
C ALA A 24 -7.33 -9.58 24.51
N GLY A 25 -6.93 -9.41 23.24
CA GLY A 25 -5.52 -9.31 22.87
C GLY A 25 -4.89 -8.01 23.41
N ASN A 26 -3.60 -8.07 23.75
CA ASN A 26 -2.85 -6.89 24.16
C ASN A 26 -2.14 -6.24 22.97
N TRP A 27 -2.66 -5.11 22.48
CA TRP A 27 -2.12 -4.32 21.36
C TRP A 27 -1.48 -3.00 21.83
N ASP A 28 -1.27 -2.84 23.17
CA ASP A 28 -0.91 -1.55 23.77
C ASP A 28 0.60 -1.21 23.68
N GLY A 29 1.43 -2.08 23.09
CA GLY A 29 2.87 -1.84 22.94
C GLY A 29 3.69 -2.03 24.21
N TYR A 30 3.12 -2.67 25.25
CA TYR A 30 3.81 -3.00 26.51
C TYR A 30 3.14 -4.19 27.24
N VAL A 31 3.88 -4.80 28.14
CA VAL A 31 3.33 -5.88 28.97
C VAL A 31 2.21 -5.34 29.88
N LYS A 32 1.01 -5.85 29.70
CA LYS A 32 -0.17 -5.42 30.45
C LYS A 32 -0.36 -6.30 31.67
N GLN A 33 -0.50 -5.67 32.83
CA GLN A 33 -0.88 -6.38 34.06
C GLN A 33 -2.41 -6.57 34.09
N LEU A 34 -2.86 -7.81 34.14
CA LEU A 34 -4.28 -8.16 34.13
C LEU A 34 -4.87 -8.31 35.51
N GLY A 35 -4.03 -8.52 36.53
CA GLY A 35 -4.46 -8.70 37.90
C GLY A 35 -3.70 -9.82 38.62
N SER A 36 -4.30 -10.41 39.64
CA SER A 36 -3.71 -11.52 40.41
C SER A 36 -4.72 -12.60 40.69
N ILE A 37 -4.21 -13.80 40.90
CA ILE A 37 -4.96 -14.98 41.36
C ILE A 37 -4.50 -15.29 42.80
N GLU A 38 -5.45 -15.37 43.71
CA GLU A 38 -5.18 -15.81 45.11
C GLU A 38 -5.54 -17.30 45.23
N ILE A 39 -4.59 -18.08 45.74
CA ILE A 39 -4.75 -19.51 45.96
C ILE A 39 -4.71 -19.75 47.46
N ALA A 40 -5.81 -20.26 48.01
CA ALA A 40 -5.92 -20.67 49.41
C ALA A 40 -6.17 -22.17 49.48
N ALA A 41 -5.61 -22.84 50.47
CA ALA A 41 -5.87 -24.25 50.75
C ALA A 41 -6.46 -24.41 52.16
N THR A 42 -7.44 -25.30 52.32
CA THR A 42 -8.12 -25.54 53.60
C THR A 42 -7.25 -26.19 54.65
N SER A 43 -6.14 -26.81 54.27
CA SER A 43 -5.22 -27.54 55.14
C SER A 43 -3.90 -26.82 55.41
N VAL A 44 -3.71 -25.61 54.87
CA VAL A 44 -2.46 -24.84 55.03
C VAL A 44 -2.80 -23.39 55.30
N ASP A 45 -2.22 -22.83 56.35
CA ASP A 45 -2.38 -21.40 56.66
C ASP A 45 -1.64 -20.56 55.59
N GLY A 46 -2.36 -19.57 55.03
CA GLY A 46 -1.84 -18.58 54.13
C GLY A 46 -2.43 -18.65 52.73
N VAL A 47 -2.28 -17.56 52.01
CA VAL A 47 -2.72 -17.36 50.63
C VAL A 47 -1.49 -17.19 49.76
N LYS A 48 -1.45 -17.86 48.63
CA LYS A 48 -0.45 -17.62 47.56
C LYS A 48 -1.06 -16.72 46.51
N THR A 49 -0.33 -15.66 46.15
CA THR A 49 -0.74 -14.74 45.08
C THR A 49 0.11 -14.97 43.85
N VAL A 50 -0.52 -15.13 42.71
CA VAL A 50 0.12 -15.24 41.42
C VAL A 50 -0.30 -14.05 40.55
N SER A 51 0.66 -13.23 40.11
CA SER A 51 0.40 -12.14 39.18
C SER A 51 0.12 -12.68 37.79
N VAL A 52 -0.87 -12.09 37.13
CA VAL A 52 -1.22 -12.41 35.74
C VAL A 52 -0.89 -11.22 34.86
N SER A 53 -0.04 -11.44 33.85
CA SER A 53 0.30 -10.44 32.84
C SER A 53 0.08 -11.02 31.45
N GLN A 54 -0.02 -10.15 30.48
CA GLN A 54 -0.15 -10.48 29.07
C GLN A 54 0.92 -9.72 28.28
N ASP A 55 1.70 -10.45 27.51
CA ASP A 55 2.67 -9.87 26.62
C ASP A 55 1.97 -9.13 25.47
N GLU A 56 2.67 -8.16 24.89
CA GLU A 56 2.23 -7.46 23.69
C GLU A 56 2.04 -8.42 22.52
N ILE A 57 0.96 -8.24 21.77
CA ILE A 57 0.79 -8.88 20.46
C ILE A 57 1.47 -8.00 19.42
N THR A 58 2.61 -8.44 18.94
CA THR A 58 3.27 -7.80 17.78
C THR A 58 2.63 -8.33 16.50
N PRO A 59 1.98 -7.47 15.69
CA PRO A 59 1.46 -7.90 14.39
C PRO A 59 2.59 -8.46 13.54
N VAL A 60 2.46 -9.68 13.05
CA VAL A 60 3.36 -10.21 12.01
C VAL A 60 2.88 -9.60 10.69
N LEU A 61 3.49 -8.48 10.30
CA LEU A 61 3.25 -7.89 8.98
C LEU A 61 3.75 -8.86 7.90
N PRO A 62 3.01 -9.03 6.78
CA PRO A 62 3.49 -9.81 5.65
C PRO A 62 4.91 -9.37 5.26
N SER A 63 5.78 -10.31 4.94
CA SER A 63 7.16 -10.01 4.51
C SER A 63 7.16 -9.15 3.23
N GLU A 64 6.15 -9.32 2.40
CA GLU A 64 5.95 -8.59 1.15
C GLU A 64 4.50 -8.14 1.00
N VAL A 65 4.28 -6.97 0.39
CA VAL A 65 2.98 -6.46 -0.02
C VAL A 65 3.06 -6.11 -1.51
N THR A 66 2.19 -6.70 -2.32
CA THR A 66 2.06 -6.34 -3.73
C THR A 66 0.78 -5.54 -3.94
N LEU A 67 0.92 -4.33 -4.52
CA LEU A 67 -0.19 -3.49 -4.95
C LEU A 67 -0.29 -3.54 -6.48
N VAL A 68 -1.51 -3.64 -6.99
CA VAL A 68 -1.78 -3.54 -8.42
C VAL A 68 -2.88 -2.51 -8.65
N ALA A 69 -2.53 -1.41 -9.34
CA ALA A 69 -3.50 -0.47 -9.88
C ALA A 69 -3.77 -0.87 -11.33
N ASP A 70 -4.94 -1.47 -11.59
CA ASP A 70 -5.33 -1.99 -12.91
C ASP A 70 -6.33 -1.04 -13.57
N PHE A 71 -5.84 -0.09 -14.35
CA PHE A 71 -6.65 0.90 -15.04
C PHE A 71 -7.42 0.34 -16.24
N THR A 72 -7.17 -0.92 -16.64
CA THR A 72 -7.98 -1.59 -17.68
C THR A 72 -9.37 -1.96 -17.20
N LEU A 73 -9.60 -1.94 -15.89
CA LEU A 73 -10.91 -2.23 -15.27
C LEU A 73 -11.90 -1.06 -15.36
N GLY A 74 -11.48 0.10 -15.82
CA GLY A 74 -12.34 1.28 -15.97
C GLY A 74 -11.96 2.44 -15.06
N ALA A 75 -12.63 3.57 -15.23
CA ALA A 75 -12.42 4.78 -14.43
C ALA A 75 -12.74 4.57 -12.94
N SER A 76 -13.66 3.66 -12.63
CA SER A 76 -14.12 3.33 -11.27
C SER A 76 -13.13 2.48 -10.46
N VAL A 77 -11.98 2.11 -11.02
CA VAL A 77 -10.87 1.51 -10.24
C VAL A 77 -10.38 2.45 -9.15
N ALA A 78 -10.56 3.74 -9.33
CA ALA A 78 -10.19 4.80 -8.39
C ALA A 78 -11.41 5.44 -7.71
N THR A 79 -11.21 5.91 -6.49
CA THR A 79 -12.20 6.71 -5.75
C THR A 79 -11.57 8.06 -5.34
N PRO A 80 -12.11 9.23 -5.75
CA PRO A 80 -13.22 9.36 -6.72
C PRO A 80 -12.87 8.72 -8.08
N GLU A 81 -13.87 8.50 -8.94
CA GLU A 81 -13.61 7.99 -10.29
C GLU A 81 -12.66 8.89 -11.07
N LEU A 82 -11.81 8.28 -11.90
CA LEU A 82 -10.94 9.03 -12.81
C LEU A 82 -11.81 9.82 -13.80
N PRO A 83 -11.40 11.07 -14.14
CA PRO A 83 -12.13 11.85 -15.11
C PRO A 83 -12.15 11.14 -16.46
N PRO A 84 -13.29 11.12 -17.16
CA PRO A 84 -13.37 10.54 -18.50
C PRO A 84 -12.65 11.45 -19.51
N TYR A 85 -12.30 10.88 -20.66
CA TYR A 85 -11.83 11.67 -21.79
C TYR A 85 -12.88 12.75 -22.17
N SER A 86 -12.41 13.97 -22.35
CA SER A 86 -13.22 15.09 -22.82
C SER A 86 -12.37 15.95 -23.77
N THR A 87 -12.99 16.55 -24.78
CA THR A 87 -12.34 17.51 -25.67
C THR A 87 -12.33 18.93 -25.11
N ASP A 88 -13.23 19.25 -24.18
CA ASP A 88 -13.50 20.61 -23.75
C ASP A 88 -13.05 20.91 -22.32
N ASN A 89 -13.00 19.88 -21.46
CA ASN A 89 -12.65 20.03 -20.05
C ASN A 89 -11.63 18.97 -19.66
N PHE A 90 -10.36 19.37 -19.60
CA PHE A 90 -9.29 18.50 -19.13
C PHE A 90 -9.03 18.71 -17.64
N THR A 91 -8.77 17.62 -16.94
CA THR A 91 -8.31 17.66 -15.56
C THR A 91 -6.82 17.97 -15.53
N THR A 92 -6.44 18.95 -14.72
CA THR A 92 -5.05 19.43 -14.56
C THR A 92 -4.73 19.61 -13.08
N GLY A 93 -3.46 19.79 -12.75
CA GLY A 93 -3.00 19.92 -11.37
C GLY A 93 -2.89 18.58 -10.66
N ARG A 94 -2.83 18.62 -9.31
CA ARG A 94 -2.66 17.44 -8.46
C ARG A 94 -4.01 17.00 -7.88
N HIS A 95 -4.32 15.74 -8.08
CA HIS A 95 -5.54 15.10 -7.56
C HIS A 95 -5.20 13.81 -6.83
N GLU A 96 -5.91 13.55 -5.74
CA GLU A 96 -5.74 12.35 -4.91
C GLU A 96 -6.85 11.33 -5.18
N TYR A 97 -6.46 10.06 -5.19
CA TYR A 97 -7.32 8.92 -5.46
C TYR A 97 -7.02 7.78 -4.49
N THR A 98 -8.04 7.01 -4.14
CA THR A 98 -7.87 5.72 -3.47
C THR A 98 -8.00 4.61 -4.50
N ILE A 99 -6.99 3.74 -4.62
CA ILE A 99 -6.97 2.58 -5.51
C ILE A 99 -6.59 1.36 -4.66
N GLY A 100 -7.44 0.34 -4.63
CA GLY A 100 -7.18 -0.85 -3.83
C GLY A 100 -7.06 -0.59 -2.32
N GLY A 101 -7.64 0.50 -1.81
CA GLY A 101 -7.54 0.92 -0.41
C GLY A 101 -6.32 1.79 -0.08
N TYR A 102 -5.47 2.14 -1.06
CA TYR A 102 -4.25 2.91 -0.89
C TYR A 102 -4.35 4.29 -1.56
N ALA A 103 -3.69 5.30 -0.96
CA ALA A 103 -3.70 6.66 -1.47
C ALA A 103 -2.67 6.83 -2.61
N PHE A 104 -3.15 7.21 -3.78
CA PHE A 104 -2.36 7.62 -4.94
C PHE A 104 -2.59 9.11 -5.23
N ALA A 105 -1.66 9.74 -5.96
CA ALA A 105 -1.91 11.05 -6.53
C ALA A 105 -1.48 11.07 -8.00
N ILE A 106 -2.22 11.84 -8.81
CA ILE A 106 -1.89 12.10 -10.21
C ILE A 106 -1.70 13.59 -10.35
N PHE A 107 -0.61 13.99 -10.98
CA PHE A 107 -0.29 15.39 -11.27
C PHE A 107 0.02 15.58 -12.73
N VAL A 108 -0.47 16.66 -13.29
CA VAL A 108 -0.06 17.19 -14.59
C VAL A 108 0.07 18.70 -14.49
N ASP A 109 1.13 19.24 -15.09
CA ASP A 109 1.38 20.68 -15.08
C ASP A 109 0.47 21.39 -16.08
N PRO A 110 -0.44 22.29 -15.63
CA PRO A 110 -1.29 23.07 -16.51
C PRO A 110 -0.50 24.04 -17.39
N ASP A 111 0.63 24.56 -16.91
CA ASP A 111 1.46 25.54 -17.63
C ASP A 111 2.20 24.88 -18.81
N GLU A 112 2.51 23.58 -18.71
CA GLU A 112 3.02 22.76 -19.81
C GLU A 112 1.91 22.23 -20.75
N GLY A 113 0.65 22.56 -20.48
CA GLY A 113 -0.52 22.05 -21.21
C GLY A 113 -0.80 20.57 -20.91
N GLY A 114 -0.39 20.11 -19.72
CA GLY A 114 -0.63 18.76 -19.23
C GLY A 114 -2.10 18.50 -18.99
N LYS A 115 -2.49 17.24 -19.15
CA LYS A 115 -3.85 16.74 -18.88
C LYS A 115 -3.81 15.27 -18.51
N PHE A 116 -4.77 14.83 -17.71
CA PHE A 116 -4.97 13.42 -17.44
C PHE A 116 -6.45 13.05 -17.48
N TYR A 117 -6.73 11.80 -17.82
CA TYR A 117 -8.07 11.21 -17.87
C TYR A 117 -7.97 9.68 -18.03
N TRP A 118 -9.05 8.98 -17.75
CA TRP A 118 -9.18 7.59 -18.17
C TRP A 118 -9.55 7.50 -19.64
N LEU A 119 -8.87 6.63 -20.39
CA LEU A 119 -8.99 6.52 -21.83
C LEU A 119 -9.19 5.06 -22.26
N ASP A 120 -10.18 4.82 -23.11
CA ASP A 120 -10.28 3.62 -23.93
C ASP A 120 -9.92 3.96 -25.37
N ASN A 121 -8.74 3.53 -25.84
CA ASN A 121 -8.28 3.78 -27.19
C ASN A 121 -9.17 3.12 -28.26
N LYS A 122 -9.92 2.07 -27.93
CA LYS A 122 -10.89 1.43 -28.85
C LYS A 122 -12.06 2.34 -29.20
N GLN A 123 -12.31 3.41 -28.42
CA GLN A 123 -13.28 4.44 -28.78
C GLN A 123 -12.93 5.13 -30.11
N PHE A 124 -11.62 5.22 -30.42
CA PHE A 124 -11.14 5.86 -31.64
C PHE A 124 -10.87 4.86 -32.76
N SER A 125 -10.48 3.63 -32.44
CA SER A 125 -10.23 2.57 -33.40
C SER A 125 -10.48 1.19 -32.79
N PRO A 126 -11.51 0.45 -33.25
CA PRO A 126 -11.81 -0.89 -32.74
C PRO A 126 -10.70 -1.93 -32.96
N SER A 127 -9.78 -1.66 -33.88
CA SER A 127 -8.67 -2.55 -34.25
C SER A 127 -7.44 -2.42 -33.36
N ILE A 128 -7.45 -1.49 -32.39
CA ILE A 128 -6.33 -1.33 -31.43
C ILE A 128 -6.20 -2.60 -30.60
N PRO A 129 -4.97 -3.18 -30.49
CA PRO A 129 -4.72 -4.36 -29.65
C PRO A 129 -4.98 -4.11 -28.16
N ASP A 130 -5.16 -5.16 -27.39
CA ASP A 130 -5.23 -5.07 -25.91
C ASP A 130 -3.80 -4.98 -25.30
N PRO A 131 -3.64 -4.30 -24.14
CA PRO A 131 -4.63 -3.46 -23.49
C PRO A 131 -4.80 -2.10 -24.16
N ALA A 132 -6.05 -1.70 -24.40
CA ALA A 132 -6.39 -0.42 -25.02
C ALA A 132 -6.85 0.64 -23.99
N GLN A 133 -7.24 0.20 -22.81
CA GLN A 133 -7.78 1.02 -21.72
C GLN A 133 -6.69 1.35 -20.72
N GLY A 134 -6.73 2.57 -20.16
CA GLY A 134 -5.76 2.97 -19.16
C GLY A 134 -5.88 4.42 -18.71
N LEU A 135 -5.00 4.80 -17.79
CA LEU A 135 -4.79 6.17 -17.37
C LEU A 135 -3.88 6.88 -18.39
N PHE A 136 -4.40 7.92 -19.00
CA PHE A 136 -3.61 8.84 -19.80
C PHE A 136 -3.15 10.00 -18.92
N PHE A 137 -1.86 10.36 -18.96
CA PHE A 137 -1.31 11.57 -18.38
C PHE A 137 -0.17 12.09 -19.27
N SER A 138 0.07 13.40 -19.28
CA SER A 138 0.86 13.96 -20.36
C SER A 138 1.74 15.13 -19.93
N LYS A 139 2.83 15.29 -20.69
CA LYS A 139 3.82 16.36 -20.66
C LYS A 139 4.90 16.15 -19.61
N LEU A 140 5.96 16.94 -19.76
CA LEU A 140 7.09 16.96 -18.85
C LEU A 140 6.61 17.27 -17.42
N GLY A 141 7.12 16.54 -16.44
CA GLY A 141 6.78 16.71 -15.04
C GLY A 141 5.44 16.09 -14.63
N ALA A 142 4.68 15.48 -15.55
CA ALA A 142 3.47 14.74 -15.17
C ALA A 142 3.84 13.43 -14.47
N TYR A 143 3.14 13.11 -13.38
CA TYR A 143 3.47 11.93 -12.58
C TYR A 143 2.27 11.20 -12.00
N VAL A 144 2.52 9.94 -11.64
CA VAL A 144 1.69 9.15 -10.74
C VAL A 144 2.51 8.87 -9.48
N GLU A 145 2.04 9.38 -8.35
CA GLU A 145 2.61 9.16 -7.02
C GLU A 145 1.86 8.04 -6.31
N PHE A 146 2.59 7.16 -5.64
CA PHE A 146 2.04 5.99 -4.96
C PHE A 146 2.42 5.95 -3.48
N PRO A 147 1.68 5.19 -2.65
CA PRO A 147 1.75 5.25 -1.21
C PRO A 147 3.10 4.79 -0.65
N ALA A 148 3.47 5.32 0.50
CA ALA A 148 4.36 4.62 1.42
C ALA A 148 3.54 3.58 2.23
N ILE A 149 4.16 2.45 2.56
CA ILE A 149 3.58 1.44 3.44
C ILE A 149 4.45 1.34 4.70
N ALA A 150 3.84 1.50 5.87
CA ALA A 150 4.55 1.52 7.14
C ALA A 150 5.37 0.24 7.35
N GLY A 151 6.63 0.38 7.74
CA GLY A 151 7.58 -0.71 7.94
C GLY A 151 8.00 -1.44 6.67
N LYS A 152 7.82 -0.81 5.50
CA LYS A 152 8.17 -1.36 4.20
C LYS A 152 9.03 -0.40 3.39
N VAL A 153 9.79 -1.00 2.47
CA VAL A 153 10.49 -0.30 1.39
C VAL A 153 9.91 -0.75 0.05
N LEU A 154 9.79 0.17 -0.90
CA LEU A 154 9.46 -0.18 -2.27
C LEU A 154 10.63 -0.96 -2.88
N SER A 155 10.41 -2.21 -3.31
CA SER A 155 11.45 -3.07 -3.88
C SER A 155 11.37 -3.21 -5.39
N GLU A 156 10.16 -3.16 -5.95
CA GLU A 156 9.97 -3.26 -7.40
C GLU A 156 8.85 -2.35 -7.87
N VAL A 157 9.04 -1.79 -9.06
CA VAL A 157 8.05 -1.02 -9.81
C VAL A 157 7.93 -1.62 -11.19
N HIS A 158 6.69 -1.88 -11.65
CA HIS A 158 6.40 -2.32 -13.01
C HIS A 158 5.27 -1.47 -13.59
N TYR A 159 5.57 -0.78 -14.67
CA TYR A 159 4.65 0.03 -15.43
C TYR A 159 4.32 -0.70 -16.73
N LEU A 160 3.10 -1.20 -16.86
CA LEU A 160 2.58 -1.79 -18.10
C LEU A 160 1.84 -0.70 -18.88
N PRO A 161 2.32 -0.33 -20.09
CA PRO A 161 1.64 0.66 -20.93
C PRO A 161 0.38 0.07 -21.58
N THR A 162 -0.47 0.95 -22.12
CA THR A 162 -1.45 0.52 -23.12
C THR A 162 -0.76 0.21 -24.47
N SER A 163 -1.48 -0.44 -25.36
CA SER A 163 -0.99 -0.76 -26.71
C SER A 163 -0.71 0.47 -27.59
N GLN A 164 -1.01 1.66 -27.12
CA GLN A 164 -0.77 2.95 -27.82
C GLN A 164 0.33 3.78 -27.15
N GLN A 165 1.13 3.18 -26.28
CA GLN A 165 2.25 3.89 -25.65
C GLN A 165 3.34 4.23 -26.67
N ASN A 166 3.86 5.47 -26.63
CA ASN A 166 4.87 5.96 -27.55
C ASN A 166 5.98 6.72 -26.80
N ASP A 167 7.23 6.43 -27.11
CA ASP A 167 8.47 7.19 -26.85
C ASP A 167 8.49 8.04 -25.55
N VAL A 168 7.86 7.56 -24.50
CA VAL A 168 7.89 8.23 -23.20
C VAL A 168 9.16 7.84 -22.46
N SER A 169 9.77 8.79 -21.76
CA SER A 169 10.81 8.52 -20.77
C SER A 169 10.20 8.61 -19.39
N LEU A 170 10.39 7.58 -18.58
CA LEU A 170 9.82 7.45 -17.24
C LEU A 170 10.95 7.28 -16.24
N ASP A 171 11.00 8.16 -15.26
CA ASP A 171 11.94 8.08 -14.17
C ASP A 171 11.22 7.96 -12.82
N LEU A 172 11.87 7.33 -11.85
CA LEU A 172 11.37 7.16 -10.49
C LEU A 172 12.04 8.17 -9.57
N PHE A 173 11.22 8.96 -8.89
CA PHE A 173 11.64 9.93 -7.89
C PHE A 173 11.10 9.52 -6.52
N GLY A 174 11.83 9.86 -5.44
CA GLY A 174 11.16 10.05 -4.16
C GLY A 174 10.21 11.24 -4.25
N ALA A 175 9.09 11.21 -3.53
CA ALA A 175 8.02 12.20 -3.71
C ALA A 175 8.48 13.66 -3.56
N ASP A 176 9.47 13.89 -2.69
CA ASP A 176 10.02 15.24 -2.41
C ASP A 176 11.37 15.50 -3.11
N ASP A 177 11.87 14.56 -3.93
CA ASP A 177 13.15 14.71 -4.60
C ASP A 177 13.01 15.53 -5.89
N SER A 178 14.00 16.38 -6.17
CA SER A 178 14.09 17.16 -7.40
C SER A 178 14.83 16.42 -8.52
N GLU A 179 15.61 15.39 -8.16
CA GLU A 179 16.37 14.58 -9.11
C GLU A 179 15.86 13.14 -9.12
N PRO A 180 15.86 12.47 -10.26
CA PRO A 180 15.45 11.08 -10.35
C PRO A 180 16.42 10.19 -9.58
N GLN A 181 15.86 9.22 -8.86
CA GLN A 181 16.67 8.19 -8.21
C GLN A 181 16.99 7.05 -9.15
N TYR A 182 16.06 6.72 -10.05
CA TYR A 182 16.18 5.61 -10.97
C TYR A 182 15.47 5.93 -12.30
N THR A 183 16.05 5.48 -13.42
CA THR A 183 15.38 5.45 -14.72
C THR A 183 14.73 4.09 -14.89
N LEU A 184 13.46 4.05 -15.33
CA LEU A 184 12.79 2.80 -15.61
C LEU A 184 13.26 2.26 -16.95
N ASP A 185 13.68 1.00 -16.98
CA ASP A 185 14.09 0.31 -18.20
C ASP A 185 12.88 -0.34 -18.89
N TYR A 186 12.82 -0.20 -20.20
CA TYR A 186 11.83 -0.86 -21.03
C TYR A 186 12.29 -2.26 -21.41
N GLY A 187 11.59 -3.27 -20.89
CA GLY A 187 11.91 -4.67 -21.10
C GLY A 187 11.31 -5.28 -22.37
N ASP A 188 11.80 -6.46 -22.71
CA ASP A 188 11.32 -7.26 -23.85
C ASP A 188 9.85 -7.72 -23.67
N ASP A 189 9.36 -7.73 -22.45
CA ASP A 189 7.96 -8.03 -22.08
C ASP A 189 7.00 -6.86 -22.34
N GLY A 190 7.50 -5.72 -22.80
CA GLY A 190 6.72 -4.53 -23.07
C GLY A 190 6.37 -3.69 -21.84
N THR A 191 7.06 -3.90 -20.71
CA THR A 191 6.89 -3.12 -19.48
C THR A 191 8.11 -2.25 -19.19
N TRP A 192 7.90 -1.10 -18.54
CA TRP A 192 8.97 -0.39 -17.85
C TRP A 192 9.06 -0.92 -16.43
N SER A 193 10.24 -1.32 -16.00
CA SER A 193 10.42 -1.86 -14.66
C SER A 193 11.72 -1.41 -14.03
N TYR A 194 11.78 -1.47 -12.71
CA TYR A 194 12.98 -1.27 -11.92
C TYR A 194 12.90 -2.04 -10.60
N THR A 195 14.05 -2.62 -10.22
CA THR A 195 14.25 -3.22 -8.88
C THR A 195 15.12 -2.28 -8.06
N LEU A 196 14.58 -1.77 -6.94
CA LEU A 196 15.25 -0.80 -6.08
C LEU A 196 16.19 -1.52 -5.11
N ILE A 197 17.47 -1.07 -5.07
CA ILE A 197 18.47 -1.65 -4.19
C ILE A 197 18.54 -0.91 -2.86
N ASP A 198 18.47 0.43 -2.90
CA ASP A 198 18.64 1.34 -1.76
C ASP A 198 17.37 2.15 -1.48
N ALA A 199 16.20 1.48 -1.54
CA ALA A 199 14.93 2.14 -1.28
C ALA A 199 14.83 2.60 0.18
N ARG A 200 14.31 3.81 0.37
CA ARG A 200 14.11 4.42 1.69
C ARG A 200 12.81 3.94 2.31
N GLU A 201 12.85 3.61 3.60
CA GLU A 201 11.66 3.23 4.36
C GLU A 201 10.68 4.39 4.49
N ASN A 202 9.38 4.07 4.46
CA ASN A 202 8.28 5.02 4.62
C ASN A 202 8.29 6.19 3.61
N LEU A 203 9.00 6.06 2.49
CA LEU A 203 9.02 7.06 1.45
C LEU A 203 7.91 6.81 0.42
N ARG A 204 7.22 7.87 0.04
CA ARG A 204 6.38 7.89 -1.17
C ARG A 204 7.27 8.06 -2.39
N TYR A 205 6.93 7.38 -3.46
CA TYR A 205 7.62 7.50 -4.74
C TYR A 205 6.64 7.96 -5.81
N ARG A 206 7.16 8.53 -6.90
CA ARG A 206 6.39 8.85 -8.09
C ARG A 206 7.12 8.41 -9.35
N ILE A 207 6.36 7.94 -10.33
CA ILE A 207 6.83 7.78 -11.71
C ILE A 207 6.49 9.06 -12.44
N GLU A 208 7.50 9.71 -13.02
CA GLU A 208 7.39 11.00 -13.67
C GLU A 208 7.83 10.92 -15.13
N ILE A 209 7.14 11.67 -15.99
CA ILE A 209 7.51 11.84 -17.41
C ILE A 209 8.64 12.87 -17.47
N THR A 210 9.81 12.45 -17.96
CA THR A 210 11.00 13.30 -18.08
C THR A 210 11.28 13.79 -19.49
N ASN A 211 10.35 13.52 -20.43
CA ASN A 211 10.34 14.12 -21.78
C ASN A 211 8.99 14.77 -22.10
N LYS A 212 8.87 15.44 -23.26
CA LYS A 212 7.62 16.13 -23.67
C LYS A 212 6.59 15.20 -24.33
N LYS A 213 6.54 13.93 -23.90
CA LYS A 213 5.64 12.92 -24.47
C LYS A 213 4.43 12.68 -23.56
N ASN A 214 3.61 11.74 -23.96
CA ASN A 214 2.43 11.32 -23.21
C ASN A 214 2.64 9.90 -22.71
N ALA A 215 2.12 9.60 -21.54
CA ALA A 215 2.11 8.26 -20.97
C ALA A 215 0.68 7.69 -20.96
N GLN A 216 0.56 6.40 -21.18
CA GLN A 216 -0.69 5.66 -21.11
C GLN A 216 -0.46 4.39 -20.30
N LEU A 217 -0.91 4.40 -19.06
CA LEU A 217 -0.68 3.36 -18.06
C LEU A 217 -1.87 2.40 -18.01
N ALA A 218 -1.68 1.15 -18.41
CA ALA A 218 -2.68 0.09 -18.27
C ALA A 218 -2.66 -0.50 -16.85
N LYS A 219 -1.46 -0.83 -16.33
CA LYS A 219 -1.31 -1.38 -14.98
C LYS A 219 -0.04 -0.87 -14.32
N LEU A 220 -0.13 -0.60 -13.03
CA LEU A 220 1.01 -0.34 -12.17
C LEU A 220 1.07 -1.41 -11.09
N LYS A 221 2.15 -2.20 -11.08
CA LYS A 221 2.44 -3.15 -10.01
C LYS A 221 3.57 -2.63 -9.16
N LEU A 222 3.37 -2.59 -7.86
CA LEU A 222 4.33 -2.14 -6.86
C LEU A 222 4.57 -3.28 -5.87
N VAL A 223 5.81 -3.62 -5.61
CA VAL A 223 6.20 -4.62 -4.62
C VAL A 223 6.91 -3.93 -3.46
N TYR A 224 6.45 -4.17 -2.25
CA TYR A 224 7.01 -3.63 -1.02
C TYR A 224 7.54 -4.77 -0.17
N ALA A 225 8.84 -4.76 0.09
CA ALA A 225 9.50 -5.71 0.99
C ALA A 225 9.56 -5.20 2.43
N ALA A 226 9.87 -6.05 3.38
CA ALA A 226 10.18 -5.63 4.74
C ALA A 226 11.40 -4.70 4.75
N ALA A 227 11.36 -3.62 5.51
CA ALA A 227 12.55 -2.83 5.81
C ALA A 227 13.59 -3.72 6.53
N LYS A 228 14.87 -3.54 6.21
CA LYS A 228 15.97 -4.32 6.79
C LYS A 228 16.44 -3.73 8.10
#